data_abea55d2ab18017bb4715a3abc856299
#
_entry.id   abea55d2ab18017bb4715a3abc856299
#
_cell.length_a   1.000
_cell.length_b   1.000
_cell.length_c   1.000
_cell.angle_alpha   90.00
_cell.angle_beta   90.00
_cell.angle_gamma   90.00
#
_symmetry.space_group_name_H-M   'P 1'
#
loop_
_entity.id
_entity.type
_entity.pdbx_description
1 polymer ?
#
loop_
_entity_poly.entity_id
_entity_poly.type
_entity_poly.pdbx_seq_one_letter_code
_entity_poly.pdbx_strand_id
1 'polypeptide(L)'
;MTSREPVTSSAEAEPVLILIVDDEEPIVEMLSAFVEDLGYTPLVAQNGQQALELARERWPALIITDLMMPMLNGADLIKALRTEAAVHGRASPPIVLLTAGSARAARELEVEALLLKPFDLEQLEQVIHRLLGDEEDLISLN
;
A
#
# COMPACT_ATOMS: atom_id res chain seq x y z
N MET A 1 -8.45 -35.80 1.76
CA MET A 1 -8.24 -35.18 1.84
C MET A 1 -8.05 -34.65 1.58
N THR A 2 -8.09 -34.72 1.51
CA THR A 2 -7.73 -33.98 1.39
C THR A 2 -7.41 -33.31 1.12
N SER A 3 -7.49 -33.49 0.99
CA SER A 3 -6.97 -32.68 0.84
C SER A 3 -6.76 -32.02 0.53
N ARG A 4 -6.76 -32.12 0.35
CA ARG A 4 -6.39 -31.28 0.26
C ARG A 4 -6.08 -30.52 -0.05
N GLU A 5 -6.22 -30.52 -0.27
CA GLU A 5 -5.86 -29.67 -0.33
C GLU A 5 -5.37 -28.95 -0.32
N PRO A 6 -5.52 -29.25 -0.33
CA PRO A 6 -4.92 -28.32 -0.22
C PRO A 6 -4.66 -27.48 -0.27
N VAL A 7 -4.58 -27.59 -0.41
CA VAL A 7 -4.14 -26.64 -0.28
C VAL A 7 -4.13 -25.81 -0.31
N THR A 8 -4.20 -25.83 -0.26
CA THR A 8 -4.15 -24.89 -0.11
C THR A 8 -3.82 -24.20 0.11
N SER A 9 -3.70 -24.32 0.13
CA SER A 9 -3.31 -23.57 0.48
C SER A 9 -2.91 -22.80 0.66
N SER A 10 -2.85 -22.83 0.73
CA SER A 10 -2.53 -21.99 0.97
C SER A 10 -2.16 -21.25 0.96
N ALA A 11 -1.76 -21.88 1.01
CA ALA A 11 -1.47 -21.08 0.96
C ALA A 11 -2.10 -20.28 0.85
N GLU A 12 -2.60 -20.67 0.70
CA GLU A 12 -3.27 -20.15 0.73
C GLU A 12 -3.33 -19.33 1.36
N ALA A 13 -2.91 -19.41 1.20
CA ALA A 13 -2.79 -18.50 1.55
C ALA A 13 -3.12 -17.37 2.24
N GLU A 14 -2.13 -16.78 2.75
CA GLU A 14 -2.37 -15.54 3.45
C GLU A 14 -2.51 -14.41 2.46
N PRO A 15 -3.51 -13.55 2.64
CA PRO A 15 -3.68 -12.44 1.73
C PRO A 15 -2.53 -11.43 1.84
N VAL A 16 -2.19 -10.84 0.71
CA VAL A 16 -1.24 -9.74 0.69
C VAL A 16 -2.05 -8.46 0.82
N LEU A 17 -1.83 -7.74 1.90
CA LEU A 17 -2.65 -6.59 2.25
C LEU A 17 -2.02 -5.30 1.75
N ILE A 18 -2.82 -4.48 1.08
CA ILE A 18 -2.41 -3.16 0.65
C ILE A 18 -3.31 -2.15 1.31
N LEU A 19 -2.72 -1.27 2.11
CA LEU A 19 -3.48 -0.22 2.79
C LEU A 19 -3.59 0.98 1.88
N ILE A 20 -4.81 1.39 1.59
CA ILE A 20 -5.11 2.51 0.70
C ILE A 20 -5.70 3.64 1.53
N VAL A 21 -5.08 4.80 1.47
CA VAL A 21 -5.47 5.93 2.30
C VAL A 21 -5.68 7.16 1.43
N ASP A 22 -6.89 7.64 1.36
CA ASP A 22 -7.24 8.84 0.60
C ASP A 22 -8.58 9.33 1.12
N ASP A 23 -8.74 10.64 1.24
CA ASP A 23 -9.99 11.20 1.73
C ASP A 23 -11.04 11.37 0.63
N GLU A 24 -10.69 11.07 -0.61
CA GLU A 24 -11.61 11.12 -1.73
C GLU A 24 -12.15 9.73 -2.02
N GLU A 25 -13.42 9.54 -1.72
CA GLU A 25 -14.03 8.23 -1.81
C GLU A 25 -13.91 7.60 -3.21
N PRO A 26 -14.12 8.35 -4.30
CA PRO A 26 -13.96 7.74 -5.63
C PRO A 26 -12.55 7.21 -5.89
N ILE A 27 -11.54 7.87 -5.35
CA ILE A 27 -10.17 7.40 -5.51
C ILE A 27 -9.97 6.09 -4.75
N VAL A 28 -10.47 6.04 -3.52
CA VAL A 28 -10.37 4.83 -2.70
C VAL A 28 -11.06 3.66 -3.39
N GLU A 29 -12.25 3.88 -3.94
CA GLU A 29 -12.98 2.83 -4.60
C GLU A 29 -12.25 2.33 -5.84
N MET A 30 -11.72 3.26 -6.62
CA MET A 30 -10.98 2.91 -7.82
C MET A 30 -9.74 2.09 -7.47
N LEU A 31 -8.98 2.55 -6.49
CA LEU A 31 -7.76 1.87 -6.10
C LEU A 31 -8.04 0.50 -5.48
N SER A 32 -9.13 0.40 -4.70
CA SER A 32 -9.52 -0.88 -4.12
C SER A 32 -9.81 -1.91 -5.20
N ALA A 33 -10.61 -1.53 -6.18
CA ALA A 33 -10.93 -2.44 -7.27
C ALA A 33 -9.69 -2.83 -8.05
N PHE A 34 -8.80 -1.85 -8.24
CA PHE A 34 -7.59 -2.08 -8.99
C PHE A 34 -6.68 -3.09 -8.31
N VAL A 35 -6.43 -2.92 -7.01
CA VAL A 35 -5.53 -3.85 -6.32
C VAL A 35 -6.17 -5.23 -6.19
N GLU A 36 -7.51 -5.30 -6.08
CA GLU A 36 -8.17 -6.60 -6.08
C GLU A 36 -7.98 -7.32 -7.40
N ASP A 37 -8.07 -6.60 -8.50
CA ASP A 37 -7.85 -7.18 -9.81
C ASP A 37 -6.44 -7.73 -9.96
N LEU A 38 -5.49 -7.13 -9.25
CA LEU A 38 -4.11 -7.60 -9.29
C LEU A 38 -3.87 -8.78 -8.35
N GLY A 39 -4.87 -9.16 -7.56
CA GLY A 39 -4.75 -10.31 -6.68
C GLY A 39 -4.43 -9.98 -5.24
N TYR A 40 -4.51 -8.72 -4.86
CA TYR A 40 -4.21 -8.28 -3.49
C TYR A 40 -5.48 -7.93 -2.75
N THR A 41 -5.37 -7.81 -1.43
CA THR A 41 -6.51 -7.50 -0.57
C THR A 41 -6.39 -6.07 -0.07
N PRO A 42 -7.34 -5.19 -0.43
CA PRO A 42 -7.25 -3.80 0.03
C PRO A 42 -7.78 -3.63 1.44
N LEU A 43 -7.09 -2.80 2.21
CA LEU A 43 -7.61 -2.21 3.44
C LEU A 43 -7.76 -0.72 3.14
N VAL A 44 -8.92 -0.15 3.41
CA VAL A 44 -9.16 1.22 3.02
C VAL A 44 -9.38 2.11 4.24
N ALA A 45 -8.82 3.31 4.17
CA ALA A 45 -8.97 4.32 5.18
C ALA A 45 -9.14 5.67 4.51
N GLN A 46 -9.91 6.55 5.14
CA GLN A 46 -10.19 7.86 4.57
C GLN A 46 -9.38 8.97 5.22
N ASN A 47 -8.59 8.63 6.22
CA ASN A 47 -7.68 9.58 6.84
C ASN A 47 -6.55 8.82 7.50
N GLY A 48 -5.53 9.57 7.93
CA GLY A 48 -4.34 8.95 8.48
C GLY A 48 -4.57 8.26 9.80
N GLN A 49 -5.47 8.77 10.62
CA GLN A 49 -5.73 8.16 11.91
C GLN A 49 -6.39 6.79 11.75
N GLN A 50 -7.38 6.72 10.88
CA GLN A 50 -8.04 5.45 10.59
C GLN A 50 -7.04 4.45 9.99
N ALA A 51 -6.15 4.96 9.12
CA ALA A 51 -5.13 4.10 8.51
C ALA A 51 -4.20 3.52 9.56
N LEU A 52 -3.79 4.33 10.52
CA LEU A 52 -2.89 3.87 11.55
C LEU A 52 -3.55 2.78 12.41
N GLU A 53 -4.82 2.96 12.74
CA GLU A 53 -5.54 1.96 13.51
C GLU A 53 -5.67 0.65 12.75
N LEU A 54 -5.98 0.73 11.45
CA LEU A 54 -6.08 -0.47 10.63
C LEU A 54 -4.74 -1.18 10.52
N ALA A 55 -3.66 -0.42 10.35
CA ALA A 55 -2.35 -1.01 10.23
C ALA A 55 -1.94 -1.74 11.50
N ARG A 56 -2.31 -1.19 12.65
CA ARG A 56 -2.00 -1.86 13.92
C ARG A 56 -2.70 -3.20 14.05
N GLU A 57 -3.91 -3.29 13.53
CA GLU A 57 -4.66 -4.54 13.60
C GLU A 57 -4.20 -5.54 12.57
N ARG A 58 -3.89 -5.06 11.35
CA ARG A 58 -3.49 -5.91 10.25
C ARG A 58 -2.37 -5.21 9.49
N TRP A 59 -1.14 -5.60 9.79
CA TRP A 59 0.03 -4.92 9.23
C TRP A 59 0.09 -5.12 7.72
N PRO A 60 0.12 -4.06 6.94
CA PRO A 60 0.06 -4.20 5.48
C PRO A 60 1.42 -4.50 4.87
N ALA A 61 1.39 -5.06 3.67
CA ALA A 61 2.60 -5.32 2.90
C ALA A 61 3.02 -4.11 2.09
N LEU A 62 2.08 -3.20 1.84
CA LEU A 62 2.34 -2.00 1.04
C LEU A 62 1.32 -0.94 1.44
N ILE A 63 1.72 0.32 1.36
CA ILE A 63 0.83 1.43 1.67
C ILE A 63 0.77 2.37 0.48
N ILE A 64 -0.45 2.70 0.05
CA ILE A 64 -0.69 3.72 -0.97
C ILE A 64 -1.44 4.84 -0.26
N THR A 65 -0.82 5.99 -0.11
CA THR A 65 -1.43 7.07 0.66
C THR A 65 -1.33 8.41 -0.05
N ASP A 66 -2.40 9.18 0.06
CA ASP A 66 -2.38 10.59 -0.32
C ASP A 66 -1.53 11.36 0.69
N LEU A 67 -0.91 12.44 0.25
CA LEU A 67 -0.13 13.28 1.13
C LEU A 67 -1.02 14.24 1.92
N MET A 68 -1.97 14.86 1.25
CA MET A 68 -2.80 15.90 1.85
C MET A 68 -4.14 15.35 2.27
N MET A 69 -4.31 15.15 3.57
CA MET A 69 -5.55 14.63 4.13
C MET A 69 -5.85 15.35 5.43
N PRO A 70 -7.14 15.46 5.80
CA PRO A 70 -7.47 16.03 7.10
C PRO A 70 -7.06 15.12 8.24
N MET A 71 -7.01 15.68 9.42
CA MET A 71 -6.66 14.99 10.66
C MET A 71 -5.19 14.62 10.65
N LEU A 72 -4.86 13.39 10.28
CA LEU A 72 -3.46 12.97 10.21
C LEU A 72 -3.08 12.87 8.75
N ASN A 73 -2.21 13.75 8.27
CA ASN A 73 -1.83 13.75 6.86
C ASN A 73 -0.85 12.63 6.55
N GLY A 74 -0.50 12.49 5.25
CA GLY A 74 0.35 11.40 4.81
C GLY A 74 1.73 11.41 5.45
N ALA A 75 2.30 12.60 5.64
CA ALA A 75 3.63 12.68 6.25
C ALA A 75 3.61 12.17 7.68
N ASP A 76 2.62 12.59 8.46
CA ASP A 76 2.50 12.16 9.84
C ASP A 76 2.19 10.68 9.94
N LEU A 77 1.36 10.19 9.02
CA LEU A 77 1.05 8.76 8.97
C LEU A 77 2.29 7.94 8.71
N ILE A 78 3.12 8.36 7.77
CA ILE A 78 4.34 7.63 7.44
C ILE A 78 5.27 7.58 8.64
N LYS A 79 5.42 8.69 9.33
CA LYS A 79 6.28 8.73 10.51
C LYS A 79 5.75 7.81 11.61
N ALA A 80 4.44 7.83 11.82
CA ALA A 80 3.83 6.98 12.84
C ALA A 80 4.00 5.52 12.51
N LEU A 81 3.86 5.16 11.24
CA LEU A 81 4.01 3.76 10.85
C LEU A 81 5.45 3.29 10.96
N ARG A 82 6.41 4.15 10.65
CA ARG A 82 7.81 3.80 10.81
C ARG A 82 8.17 3.62 12.28
N THR A 83 7.59 4.44 13.15
CA THR A 83 7.77 4.28 14.59
C THR A 83 7.16 2.97 15.07
N GLU A 84 5.96 2.67 14.60
CA GLU A 84 5.28 1.42 14.94
C GLU A 84 6.14 0.21 14.55
N ALA A 85 6.71 0.26 13.34
CA ALA A 85 7.55 -0.82 12.86
C ALA A 85 8.77 -1.00 13.74
N ALA A 86 9.42 0.10 14.11
CA ALA A 86 10.62 0.05 14.93
C ALA A 86 10.30 -0.51 16.31
N VAL A 87 9.19 -0.06 16.90
CA VAL A 87 8.82 -0.51 18.24
C VAL A 87 8.59 -2.02 18.28
N HIS A 88 8.00 -2.56 17.21
CA HIS A 88 7.67 -3.98 17.17
C HIS A 88 8.70 -4.82 16.45
N GLY A 89 9.83 -4.21 16.08
CA GLY A 89 10.93 -4.94 15.46
C GLY A 89 10.60 -5.55 14.13
N ARG A 90 9.77 -4.87 13.34
CA ARG A 90 9.42 -5.38 12.02
C ARG A 90 9.72 -4.35 10.95
N ALA A 91 9.80 -4.82 9.71
CA ALA A 91 10.11 -3.95 8.60
C ALA A 91 8.95 -2.98 8.34
N SER A 92 9.31 -1.74 8.02
CA SER A 92 8.32 -0.75 7.61
C SER A 92 7.82 -1.12 6.21
N PRO A 93 6.51 -1.06 5.97
CA PRO A 93 6.01 -1.37 4.63
C PRO A 93 6.49 -0.33 3.63
N PRO A 94 6.71 -0.71 2.37
CA PRO A 94 7.01 0.28 1.35
C PRO A 94 5.83 1.22 1.15
N ILE A 95 6.14 2.48 0.83
CA ILE A 95 5.15 3.54 0.73
C ILE A 95 5.09 4.04 -0.70
N VAL A 96 3.88 4.06 -1.26
CA VAL A 96 3.60 4.74 -2.51
C VAL A 96 2.81 5.99 -2.16
N LEU A 97 3.39 7.14 -2.43
CA LEU A 97 2.78 8.41 -2.06
C LEU A 97 2.11 9.03 -3.28
N LEU A 98 0.85 9.42 -3.12
CA LEU A 98 0.11 10.10 -4.17
C LEU A 98 -0.02 11.57 -3.79
N THR A 99 0.25 12.47 -4.73
CA THR A 99 0.14 13.87 -4.43
C THR A 99 -0.24 14.67 -5.67
N ALA A 100 -1.11 15.65 -5.49
CA ALA A 100 -1.45 16.59 -6.54
C ALA A 100 -0.59 17.86 -6.44
N GLY A 101 0.13 17.99 -5.36
CA GLY A 101 0.84 19.23 -5.09
C GLY A 101 2.33 19.12 -5.22
N SER A 102 3.03 19.58 -4.20
CA SER A 102 4.46 19.76 -4.24
C SER A 102 5.23 18.44 -4.19
N ALA A 103 5.87 18.10 -5.30
CA ALA A 103 6.74 16.93 -5.34
C ALA A 103 7.96 17.12 -4.42
N ARG A 104 8.37 18.37 -4.20
CA ARG A 104 9.52 18.64 -3.33
C ARG A 104 9.26 18.19 -1.90
N ALA A 105 8.10 18.57 -1.36
CA ALA A 105 7.77 18.17 0.01
C ALA A 105 7.68 16.66 0.12
N ALA A 106 7.14 16.02 -0.90
CA ALA A 106 6.99 14.58 -0.89
C ALA A 106 8.34 13.87 -0.93
N ARG A 107 9.30 14.42 -1.66
CA ARG A 107 10.62 13.79 -1.77
C ARG A 107 11.35 13.76 -0.43
N GLU A 108 11.07 14.72 0.43
CA GLU A 108 11.72 14.76 1.73
C GLU A 108 11.27 13.63 2.64
N LEU A 109 10.16 12.97 2.31
CA LEU A 109 9.65 11.89 3.13
C LEU A 109 10.33 10.56 2.86
N GLU A 110 11.14 10.49 1.81
CA GLU A 110 11.91 9.28 1.50
C GLU A 110 11.02 8.06 1.34
N VAL A 111 10.03 8.20 0.47
CA VAL A 111 9.13 7.09 0.18
C VAL A 111 9.68 6.27 -0.99
N GLU A 112 9.19 5.04 -1.12
CA GLU A 112 9.67 4.13 -2.15
C GLU A 112 9.20 4.52 -3.54
N ALA A 113 8.04 5.17 -3.64
CA ALA A 113 7.55 5.63 -4.93
C ALA A 113 6.66 6.84 -4.74
N LEU A 114 6.67 7.73 -5.72
CA LEU A 114 5.88 8.94 -5.71
C LEU A 114 5.16 9.04 -7.05
N LEU A 115 3.84 9.17 -7.01
CA LEU A 115 3.05 9.36 -8.21
C LEU A 115 2.29 10.67 -8.10
N LEU A 116 2.35 11.46 -9.16
CA LEU A 116 1.66 12.74 -9.20
C LEU A 116 0.26 12.53 -9.75
N LYS A 117 -0.72 13.15 -9.11
CA LYS A 117 -2.10 13.11 -9.58
C LYS A 117 -2.28 14.10 -10.72
N PRO A 118 -3.01 13.74 -11.76
CA PRO A 118 -3.60 12.43 -12.02
C PRO A 118 -2.51 11.44 -12.45
N PHE A 119 -2.63 10.22 -11.96
CA PHE A 119 -1.64 9.20 -12.26
C PHE A 119 -2.24 8.13 -13.17
N ASP A 120 -1.35 7.35 -13.77
CA ASP A 120 -1.68 6.29 -14.69
C ASP A 120 -1.73 4.97 -13.93
N LEU A 121 -2.82 4.22 -14.07
CA LEU A 121 -2.93 2.94 -13.37
C LEU A 121 -1.86 1.95 -13.80
N GLU A 122 -1.45 2.02 -15.07
CA GLU A 122 -0.38 1.16 -15.55
C GLU A 122 0.92 1.45 -14.80
N GLN A 123 1.19 2.72 -14.57
CA GLN A 123 2.35 3.14 -13.82
C GLN A 123 2.28 2.63 -12.38
N LEU A 124 1.10 2.73 -11.77
CA LEU A 124 0.91 2.23 -10.42
C LEU A 124 1.10 0.72 -10.35
N GLU A 125 0.61 0.00 -11.36
CA GLU A 125 0.78 -1.45 -11.40
C GLU A 125 2.25 -1.82 -11.41
N GLN A 126 3.05 -1.13 -12.21
CA GLN A 126 4.48 -1.40 -12.27
C GLN A 126 5.15 -1.15 -10.94
N VAL A 127 4.74 -0.08 -10.25
CA VAL A 127 5.31 0.25 -8.95
C VAL A 127 4.96 -0.83 -7.93
N ILE A 128 3.71 -1.28 -7.91
CA ILE A 128 3.28 -2.30 -6.97
C ILE A 128 4.07 -3.58 -7.18
N HIS A 129 4.20 -4.02 -8.43
CA HIS A 129 4.93 -5.25 -8.71
C HIS A 129 6.38 -5.14 -8.29
N ARG A 130 7.00 -4.00 -8.54
CA ARG A 130 8.39 -3.80 -8.16
C ARG A 130 8.56 -3.86 -6.64
N LEU A 131 7.67 -3.20 -5.91
CA LEU A 131 7.82 -3.09 -4.47
C LEU A 131 7.44 -4.36 -3.73
N LEU A 132 6.52 -5.15 -4.28
CA LEU A 132 6.12 -6.38 -3.64
C LEU A 132 6.95 -7.57 -4.09
N GLY A 133 7.93 -7.33 -4.98
CA GLY A 133 8.87 -8.38 -5.36
C GLY A 133 8.23 -9.49 -6.15
N ASP A 134 7.46 -9.13 -7.17
CA ASP A 134 6.82 -10.10 -8.02
C ASP A 134 7.88 -10.84 -8.81
N GLU A 135 8.13 -12.08 -8.43
CA GLU A 135 9.19 -12.87 -9.04
C GLU A 135 8.86 -13.25 -10.47
N GLU A 136 7.60 -13.35 -10.80
CA GLU A 136 7.23 -13.66 -12.16
C GLU A 136 7.70 -12.58 -13.12
N ASP A 137 7.59 -11.33 -12.69
CA ASP A 137 8.06 -10.24 -13.54
C ASP A 137 9.55 -10.32 -13.74
N LEU A 138 10.28 -10.67 -12.70
CA LEU A 138 11.73 -10.82 -12.81
C LEU A 138 12.11 -11.95 -13.74
N ILE A 139 11.39 -13.05 -13.68
CA ILE A 139 11.66 -14.18 -14.52
C ILE A 139 11.37 -13.85 -15.98
N SER A 140 10.29 -13.14 -16.22
CA SER A 140 9.92 -12.84 -17.60
C SER A 140 10.88 -11.85 -18.26
N LEU A 141 11.61 -11.09 -17.46
CA LEU A 141 12.60 -10.16 -18.00
C LEU A 141 13.86 -10.87 -18.46
N ASN A 142 14.04 -12.07 -18.04
CA ASN A 142 15.20 -12.85 -18.40
C ASN A 142 14.90 -13.78 -19.55
#